data_a00f4c9570c93ff521468e3018af8ca0
#
_entry.id   a00f4c9570c93ff521468e3018af8ca0
#
_cell.length_a   1.000
_cell.length_b   1.000
_cell.length_c   1.000
_cell.angle_alpha   90.00
_cell.angle_beta   90.00
_cell.angle_gamma   90.00
#
_symmetry.space_group_name_H-M   'P 1'
#
loop_
_entity.id
_entity.type
_entity.pdbx_description
1 polymer ?
#
loop_
_entity_poly.entity_id
_entity_poly.type
_entity_poly.pdbx_seq_one_letter_code
_entity_poly.pdbx_strand_id
1 'polypeptide(L)'
;MASEKFPIDLGALKPLSLDPRATALTAEQRATLSHNIQLCRDAIVFFTAYGGAKGLSGHTGGAFDTVPEVMIIRAFIAGGAPIVPIFYDEAGHRVATQYLLSVLDGHMPAERLLHYREFDSGLPGHPEKLLTPGVEFSSGRLGHMWAFCNGVAMANPGKSIILLGSDGSQMEGDNAEAARLAVGKQLPVKVLVDDNNVTIAGHPQEYMVGYDLSRTLSGYGLFTETVMGEDL
;
A
#
# COMPACT_ATOMS: atom_id res chain seq x y z
N MET A 1 -8.58 21.74 26.69
CA MET A 1 -7.45 21.94 25.77
C MET A 1 -8.02 21.96 24.37
N ALA A 2 -7.72 22.97 23.54
CA ALA A 2 -8.16 22.96 22.14
C ALA A 2 -7.55 21.71 21.48
N SER A 3 -8.36 20.93 20.74
CA SER A 3 -7.84 19.78 20.01
C SER A 3 -6.81 20.29 18.99
N GLU A 4 -5.62 19.72 19.02
CA GLU A 4 -4.58 20.05 18.06
C GLU A 4 -5.10 19.68 16.67
N LYS A 5 -5.12 20.65 15.75
CA LYS A 5 -5.63 20.45 14.40
C LYS A 5 -4.55 19.84 13.51
N PHE A 6 -4.91 18.84 12.71
CA PHE A 6 -4.01 18.31 11.69
C PHE A 6 -3.73 19.41 10.64
N PRO A 7 -2.46 19.77 10.38
CA PRO A 7 -2.14 21.00 9.63
C PRO A 7 -2.32 20.86 8.11
N ILE A 8 -2.43 19.63 7.58
CA ILE A 8 -2.62 19.40 6.16
C ILE A 8 -4.10 19.17 5.89
N ASP A 9 -4.67 19.99 5.01
CA ASP A 9 -6.08 19.90 4.64
C ASP A 9 -6.33 18.73 3.67
N LEU A 10 -6.62 17.56 4.21
CA LEU A 10 -6.97 16.38 3.41
C LEU A 10 -8.32 16.54 2.68
N GLY A 11 -9.15 17.52 3.05
CA GLY A 11 -10.36 17.88 2.32
C GLY A 11 -10.07 18.51 0.95
N ALA A 12 -8.82 18.94 0.70
CA ALA A 12 -8.36 19.42 -0.60
C ALA A 12 -8.12 18.30 -1.63
N LEU A 13 -8.30 17.03 -1.26
CA LEU A 13 -8.22 15.90 -2.20
C LEU A 13 -9.26 16.07 -3.30
N LYS A 14 -8.81 16.02 -4.55
CA LYS A 14 -9.69 16.19 -5.71
C LYS A 14 -10.31 14.86 -6.12
N PRO A 15 -11.63 14.81 -6.37
CA PRO A 15 -12.24 13.61 -6.93
C PRO A 15 -11.59 13.21 -8.25
N LEU A 16 -11.27 11.93 -8.39
CA LEU A 16 -10.73 11.36 -9.62
C LEU A 16 -11.37 10.00 -9.86
N SER A 17 -11.88 9.80 -11.07
CA SER A 17 -12.44 8.54 -11.54
C SER A 17 -11.82 8.23 -12.90
N LEU A 18 -11.31 7.02 -13.05
CA LEU A 18 -10.66 6.55 -14.28
C LEU A 18 -11.45 5.38 -14.88
N ASP A 19 -11.70 5.43 -16.19
CA ASP A 19 -12.26 4.27 -16.91
C ASP A 19 -11.24 3.12 -16.84
N PRO A 20 -11.63 1.94 -16.31
CA PRO A 20 -10.72 0.79 -16.24
C PRO A 20 -10.15 0.32 -17.59
N ARG A 21 -10.73 0.78 -18.69
CA ARG A 21 -10.28 0.47 -20.05
C ARG A 21 -9.40 1.55 -20.65
N ALA A 22 -9.21 2.67 -19.94
CA ALA A 22 -8.32 3.73 -20.40
C ALA A 22 -6.87 3.24 -20.45
N THR A 23 -6.19 3.57 -21.53
CA THR A 23 -4.77 3.21 -21.74
C THR A 23 -3.82 4.38 -21.49
N ALA A 24 -4.37 5.58 -21.23
CA ALA A 24 -3.59 6.78 -20.93
C ALA A 24 -4.43 7.78 -20.14
N LEU A 25 -3.76 8.58 -19.33
CA LEU A 25 -4.37 9.69 -18.61
C LEU A 25 -4.45 10.93 -19.51
N THR A 26 -5.55 11.68 -19.39
CA THR A 26 -5.59 13.05 -19.91
C THR A 26 -4.68 13.97 -19.11
N ALA A 27 -4.33 15.13 -19.66
CA ALA A 27 -3.53 16.12 -18.93
C ALA A 27 -4.20 16.58 -17.62
N GLU A 28 -5.52 16.71 -17.61
CA GLU A 28 -6.28 17.10 -16.43
C GLU A 28 -6.28 15.98 -15.37
N GLN A 29 -6.48 14.72 -15.78
CA GLN A 29 -6.41 13.57 -14.88
C GLN A 29 -5.02 13.42 -14.27
N ARG A 30 -3.97 13.59 -15.07
CA ARG A 30 -2.57 13.59 -14.61
C ARG A 30 -2.31 14.70 -13.59
N ALA A 31 -2.75 15.94 -13.86
CA ALA A 31 -2.61 17.05 -12.95
C ALA A 31 -3.36 16.82 -11.61
N THR A 32 -4.57 16.27 -11.69
CA THR A 32 -5.37 15.91 -10.50
C THR A 32 -4.68 14.81 -9.70
N LEU A 33 -4.22 13.76 -10.36
CA LEU A 33 -3.51 12.65 -9.72
C LEU A 33 -2.23 13.14 -9.04
N SER A 34 -1.40 13.94 -9.74
CA SER A 34 -0.17 14.53 -9.17
C SER A 34 -0.46 15.38 -7.93
N HIS A 35 -1.52 16.20 -7.97
CA HIS A 35 -1.95 16.98 -6.79
C HIS A 35 -2.32 16.08 -5.61
N ASN A 36 -3.11 15.04 -5.86
CA ASN A 36 -3.56 14.10 -4.83
C ASN A 36 -2.40 13.30 -4.23
N ILE A 37 -1.47 12.85 -5.07
CA ILE A 37 -0.25 12.16 -4.64
C ILE A 37 0.57 13.07 -3.71
N GLN A 38 0.82 14.32 -4.13
CA GLN A 38 1.61 15.25 -3.32
C GLN A 38 0.94 15.51 -1.96
N LEU A 39 -0.37 15.76 -1.95
CA LEU A 39 -1.13 15.98 -0.72
C LEU A 39 -1.04 14.78 0.25
N CYS A 40 -1.16 13.57 -0.28
CA CYS A 40 -1.05 12.35 0.52
C CYS A 40 0.38 12.13 1.04
N ARG A 41 1.39 12.39 0.21
CA ARG A 41 2.80 12.32 0.61
C ARG A 41 3.14 13.33 1.69
N ASP A 42 2.68 14.57 1.56
CA ASP A 42 2.86 15.61 2.58
C ASP A 42 2.26 15.19 3.91
N ALA A 43 1.07 14.61 3.89
CA ALA A 43 0.42 14.10 5.10
C ALA A 43 1.23 12.97 5.75
N ILE A 44 1.67 11.96 4.98
CA ILE A 44 2.47 10.84 5.47
C ILE A 44 3.77 11.34 6.10
N VAL A 45 4.50 12.21 5.40
CA VAL A 45 5.76 12.79 5.91
C VAL A 45 5.50 13.55 7.19
N PHE A 46 4.46 14.38 7.22
CA PHE A 46 4.15 15.19 8.40
C PHE A 46 3.87 14.33 9.63
N PHE A 47 2.88 13.42 9.58
CA PHE A 47 2.50 12.72 10.81
C PHE A 47 3.52 11.67 11.25
N THR A 48 4.29 11.07 10.33
CA THR A 48 5.36 10.16 10.71
C THR A 48 6.54 10.91 11.33
N ALA A 49 6.92 12.08 10.79
CA ALA A 49 7.95 12.95 11.37
C ALA A 49 7.51 13.53 12.73
N TYR A 50 6.22 13.89 12.86
CA TYR A 50 5.66 14.36 14.11
C TYR A 50 5.71 13.28 15.21
N GLY A 51 5.39 12.02 14.86
CA GLY A 51 5.62 10.89 15.75
C GLY A 51 7.09 10.73 16.14
N GLY A 52 8.00 10.87 15.16
CA GLY A 52 9.46 10.86 15.40
C GLY A 52 9.92 11.95 16.35
N ALA A 53 9.37 13.16 16.23
CA ALA A 53 9.67 14.26 17.16
C ALA A 53 9.21 13.99 18.61
N LYS A 54 8.22 13.10 18.79
CA LYS A 54 7.79 12.59 20.10
C LYS A 54 8.62 11.40 20.61
N GLY A 55 9.66 11.00 19.89
CA GLY A 55 10.49 9.84 20.23
C GLY A 55 9.91 8.50 19.79
N LEU A 56 8.86 8.51 18.98
CA LEU A 56 8.25 7.30 18.42
C LEU A 56 8.93 6.95 17.09
N SER A 57 9.44 5.75 16.96
CA SER A 57 10.01 5.29 15.68
C SER A 57 8.89 4.98 14.69
N GLY A 58 9.14 5.18 13.41
CA GLY A 58 8.18 4.89 12.34
C GLY A 58 8.86 4.64 11.01
N HIS A 59 8.09 4.20 10.04
CA HIS A 59 8.54 3.99 8.67
C HIS A 59 7.77 4.95 7.75
N THR A 60 8.49 5.87 7.12
CA THR A 60 7.92 6.85 6.19
C THR A 60 8.08 6.40 4.74
N GLY A 61 9.27 5.86 4.38
CA GLY A 61 9.67 5.60 3.00
C GLY A 61 8.68 4.76 2.21
N GLY A 62 8.49 3.50 2.57
CA GLY A 62 7.59 2.61 1.80
C GLY A 62 6.14 3.08 1.76
N ALA A 63 5.66 3.81 2.78
CA ALA A 63 4.34 4.43 2.72
C ALA A 63 4.30 5.63 1.76
N PHE A 64 5.37 6.40 1.67
CA PHE A 64 5.52 7.51 0.73
C PHE A 64 5.64 7.00 -0.71
N ASP A 65 6.44 5.95 -0.92
CA ASP A 65 6.72 5.40 -2.25
C ASP A 65 5.47 4.79 -2.88
N THR A 66 4.60 4.14 -2.08
CA THR A 66 3.38 3.45 -2.58
C THR A 66 2.17 4.37 -2.80
N VAL A 67 2.28 5.68 -2.57
CA VAL A 67 1.15 6.61 -2.79
C VAL A 67 0.69 6.66 -4.25
N PRO A 68 1.58 6.71 -5.28
CA PRO A 68 1.12 6.79 -6.67
C PRO A 68 0.21 5.65 -7.08
N GLU A 69 0.63 4.41 -6.86
CA GLU A 69 -0.17 3.22 -7.23
C GLU A 69 -1.46 3.12 -6.43
N VAL A 70 -1.45 3.46 -5.15
CA VAL A 70 -2.66 3.49 -4.32
C VAL A 70 -3.66 4.50 -4.87
N MET A 71 -3.21 5.71 -5.23
CA MET A 71 -4.09 6.77 -5.75
C MET A 71 -4.63 6.45 -7.15
N ILE A 72 -3.82 5.84 -8.02
CA ILE A 72 -4.27 5.36 -9.34
C ILE A 72 -5.33 4.28 -9.18
N ILE A 73 -5.09 3.28 -8.35
CA ILE A 73 -6.03 2.17 -8.15
C ILE A 73 -7.33 2.67 -7.50
N ARG A 74 -7.26 3.59 -6.54
CA ARG A 74 -8.46 4.25 -5.99
C ARG A 74 -9.29 4.92 -7.08
N ALA A 75 -8.63 5.60 -8.03
CA ALA A 75 -9.32 6.23 -9.15
C ALA A 75 -9.97 5.20 -10.10
N PHE A 76 -9.35 4.05 -10.33
CA PHE A 76 -9.97 2.95 -11.07
C PHE A 76 -11.14 2.32 -10.32
N ILE A 77 -11.04 2.14 -9.00
CA ILE A 77 -12.16 1.67 -8.18
C ILE A 77 -13.34 2.65 -8.28
N ALA A 78 -13.07 3.96 -8.17
CA ALA A 78 -14.08 5.00 -8.36
C ALA A 78 -14.71 4.99 -9.77
N GLY A 79 -13.96 4.53 -10.78
CA GLY A 79 -14.43 4.32 -12.16
C GLY A 79 -15.16 3.00 -12.40
N GLY A 80 -15.39 2.21 -11.35
CA GLY A 80 -16.15 0.95 -11.43
C GLY A 80 -15.30 -0.28 -11.78
N ALA A 81 -13.97 -0.21 -11.63
CA ALA A 81 -13.13 -1.39 -11.77
C ALA A 81 -13.54 -2.49 -10.78
N PRO A 82 -13.61 -3.76 -11.20
CA PRO A 82 -13.99 -4.87 -10.34
C PRO A 82 -12.81 -5.25 -9.42
N ILE A 83 -12.50 -4.40 -8.45
CA ILE A 83 -11.43 -4.55 -7.48
C ILE A 83 -12.06 -4.59 -6.09
N VAL A 84 -11.57 -5.44 -5.20
CA VAL A 84 -11.91 -5.37 -3.77
C VAL A 84 -11.24 -4.11 -3.20
N PRO A 85 -12.01 -3.17 -2.59
CA PRO A 85 -11.48 -1.84 -2.21
C PRO A 85 -10.65 -1.88 -0.91
N ILE A 86 -9.76 -2.86 -0.82
CA ILE A 86 -8.84 -3.03 0.30
C ILE A 86 -7.43 -3.16 -0.28
N PHE A 87 -6.51 -2.35 0.21
CA PHE A 87 -5.10 -2.41 -0.13
C PHE A 87 -4.39 -3.26 0.92
N TYR A 88 -4.35 -4.57 0.70
CA TYR A 88 -3.61 -5.47 1.58
C TYR A 88 -2.13 -5.12 1.53
N ASP A 89 -1.47 -5.08 2.67
CA ASP A 89 -0.06 -4.73 2.78
C ASP A 89 0.72 -5.87 3.45
N GLU A 90 1.63 -6.46 2.70
CA GLU A 90 2.42 -7.58 3.16
C GLU A 90 3.57 -7.14 4.07
N ALA A 91 4.11 -5.95 3.83
CA ALA A 91 5.22 -5.44 4.61
C ALA A 91 4.79 -5.03 6.04
N GLY A 92 3.55 -4.55 6.19
CA GLY A 92 2.97 -4.12 7.47
C GLY A 92 3.56 -2.83 8.03
N HIS A 93 4.85 -2.61 7.90
CA HIS A 93 5.49 -1.38 8.37
C HIS A 93 5.06 -0.12 7.58
N ARG A 94 4.47 -0.28 6.39
CA ARG A 94 3.85 0.81 5.61
C ARG A 94 2.48 1.23 6.13
N VAL A 95 2.22 0.99 7.40
CA VAL A 95 0.93 1.24 8.06
C VAL A 95 0.45 2.69 7.94
N ALA A 96 1.36 3.65 7.73
CA ALA A 96 0.99 5.04 7.49
C ALA A 96 0.05 5.20 6.29
N THR A 97 0.21 4.40 5.23
CA THR A 97 -0.72 4.34 4.10
C THR A 97 -2.12 3.92 4.55
N GLN A 98 -2.23 2.89 5.40
CA GLN A 98 -3.52 2.39 5.90
C GLN A 98 -4.24 3.43 6.75
N TYR A 99 -3.51 4.18 7.58
CA TYR A 99 -4.09 5.22 8.42
C TYR A 99 -4.53 6.44 7.61
N LEU A 100 -3.75 6.81 6.60
CA LEU A 100 -4.16 7.83 5.64
C LEU A 100 -5.44 7.42 4.91
N LEU A 101 -5.50 6.20 4.39
CA LEU A 101 -6.70 5.67 3.73
C LEU A 101 -7.91 5.68 4.66
N SER A 102 -7.74 5.30 5.93
CA SER A 102 -8.82 5.35 6.92
C SER A 102 -9.39 6.77 7.10
N VAL A 103 -8.53 7.81 7.04
CA VAL A 103 -8.99 9.21 7.06
C VAL A 103 -9.69 9.60 5.77
N LEU A 104 -9.10 9.28 4.62
CA LEU A 104 -9.65 9.62 3.30
C LEU A 104 -11.01 8.95 3.03
N ASP A 105 -11.24 7.77 3.62
CA ASP A 105 -12.50 7.03 3.53
C ASP A 105 -13.50 7.40 4.63
N GLY A 106 -13.14 8.38 5.49
CA GLY A 106 -14.03 8.94 6.52
C GLY A 106 -14.24 8.03 7.74
N HIS A 107 -13.39 7.01 7.93
CA HIS A 107 -13.49 6.11 9.07
C HIS A 107 -12.93 6.73 10.37
N MET A 108 -12.02 7.68 10.25
CA MET A 108 -11.49 8.44 11.40
C MET A 108 -11.15 9.89 11.03
N PRO A 109 -11.18 10.83 11.99
CA PRO A 109 -10.76 12.21 11.74
C PRO A 109 -9.23 12.32 11.58
N ALA A 110 -8.77 13.30 10.79
CA ALA A 110 -7.35 13.49 10.48
C ALA A 110 -6.49 13.79 11.72
N GLU A 111 -7.08 14.41 12.74
CA GLU A 111 -6.41 14.71 14.02
C GLU A 111 -5.87 13.45 14.71
N ARG A 112 -6.47 12.28 14.48
CA ARG A 112 -5.94 11.02 15.02
C ARG A 112 -4.56 10.67 14.49
N LEU A 113 -4.20 11.12 13.28
CA LEU A 113 -2.86 10.91 12.72
C LEU A 113 -1.74 11.54 13.57
N LEU A 114 -2.07 12.58 14.36
CA LEU A 114 -1.13 13.20 15.30
C LEU A 114 -0.69 12.26 16.43
N HIS A 115 -1.44 11.17 16.64
CA HIS A 115 -1.19 10.14 17.64
C HIS A 115 -0.58 8.86 17.04
N TYR A 116 0.05 8.98 15.86
CA TYR A 116 0.70 7.87 15.17
C TYR A 116 1.68 7.13 16.07
N ARG A 117 1.43 5.84 16.30
CA ARG A 117 2.22 4.92 17.14
C ARG A 117 2.29 5.29 18.63
N GLU A 118 1.49 6.21 19.11
CA GLU A 118 1.35 6.43 20.55
C GLU A 118 0.66 5.23 21.21
N PHE A 119 1.02 4.97 22.46
CA PHE A 119 0.38 3.92 23.26
C PHE A 119 -1.13 4.22 23.38
N ASP A 120 -1.95 3.20 23.25
CA ASP A 120 -3.44 3.27 23.29
C ASP A 120 -4.09 4.23 22.27
N SER A 121 -3.35 4.75 21.28
CA SER A 121 -3.95 5.57 20.24
C SER A 121 -4.88 4.81 19.28
N GLY A 122 -4.76 3.47 19.23
CA GLY A 122 -5.37 2.63 18.20
C GLY A 122 -4.70 2.76 16.84
N LEU A 123 -3.49 3.32 16.78
CA LEU A 123 -2.65 3.45 15.59
C LEU A 123 -1.30 2.74 15.80
N PRO A 124 -1.27 1.40 15.90
CA PRO A 124 -0.06 0.65 16.17
C PRO A 124 0.96 0.73 15.02
N GLY A 125 2.14 0.13 15.21
CA GLY A 125 3.23 0.13 14.21
C GLY A 125 3.00 -0.73 12.98
N HIS A 126 1.96 -1.58 13.00
CA HIS A 126 1.51 -2.43 11.90
C HIS A 126 -0.02 -2.40 11.85
N PRO A 127 -0.66 -2.65 10.69
CA PRO A 127 -2.11 -2.66 10.62
C PRO A 127 -2.66 -3.81 11.48
N GLU A 128 -3.66 -3.46 12.29
CA GLU A 128 -4.36 -4.42 13.14
C GLU A 128 -5.86 -4.25 12.99
N LYS A 129 -6.50 -5.31 12.50
CA LYS A 129 -7.95 -5.37 12.42
C LYS A 129 -8.55 -5.18 13.82
N LEU A 130 -9.63 -4.44 13.93
CA LEU A 130 -10.34 -4.10 15.16
C LEU A 130 -9.68 -3.03 16.03
N LEU A 131 -8.45 -2.62 15.80
CA LEU A 131 -7.82 -1.51 16.53
C LEU A 131 -8.01 -0.17 15.81
N THR A 132 -7.76 -0.14 14.51
CA THR A 132 -7.90 1.08 13.73
C THR A 132 -9.17 1.02 12.89
N PRO A 133 -10.09 2.01 12.99
CA PRO A 133 -11.27 2.06 12.15
C PRO A 133 -10.89 2.02 10.66
N GLY A 134 -11.62 1.25 9.85
CA GLY A 134 -11.37 1.11 8.40
C GLY A 134 -10.23 0.17 8.02
N VAL A 135 -9.46 -0.36 8.98
CA VAL A 135 -8.44 -1.38 8.72
C VAL A 135 -9.06 -2.77 8.80
N GLU A 136 -9.08 -3.48 7.68
CA GLU A 136 -9.80 -4.75 7.51
C GLU A 136 -8.92 -6.00 7.62
N PHE A 137 -7.64 -5.84 7.92
CA PHE A 137 -6.67 -6.94 8.04
C PHE A 137 -5.62 -6.64 9.10
N SER A 138 -4.91 -7.68 9.54
CA SER A 138 -3.71 -7.57 10.37
C SER A 138 -2.51 -8.05 9.59
N SER A 139 -1.39 -7.32 9.65
CA SER A 139 -0.16 -7.62 8.93
C SER A 139 1.07 -7.29 9.79
N GLY A 140 2.26 -7.57 9.26
CA GLY A 140 3.54 -7.34 9.95
C GLY A 140 4.41 -8.59 9.99
N ARG A 141 3.88 -9.71 9.46
CA ARG A 141 4.64 -10.93 9.20
C ARG A 141 4.88 -11.03 7.71
N LEU A 142 6.10 -10.79 7.28
CA LEU A 142 6.48 -10.88 5.87
C LEU A 142 6.14 -12.27 5.32
N GLY A 143 5.72 -12.33 4.05
CA GLY A 143 5.41 -13.56 3.35
C GLY A 143 4.01 -14.16 3.56
N HIS A 144 3.24 -13.74 4.56
CA HIS A 144 1.96 -14.36 4.91
C HIS A 144 0.76 -13.80 4.16
N MET A 145 0.83 -12.53 3.77
CA MET A 145 -0.34 -11.81 3.26
C MET A 145 -0.75 -12.27 1.86
N TRP A 146 0.19 -12.72 1.02
CA TRP A 146 -0.17 -13.22 -0.30
C TRP A 146 -1.04 -14.49 -0.22
N ALA A 147 -0.69 -15.43 0.66
CA ALA A 147 -1.51 -16.61 0.90
C ALA A 147 -2.92 -16.24 1.37
N PHE A 148 -3.03 -15.23 2.26
CA PHE A 148 -4.30 -14.68 2.69
C PHE A 148 -5.09 -14.06 1.52
N CYS A 149 -4.44 -13.26 0.67
CA CYS A 149 -5.05 -12.65 -0.51
C CYS A 149 -5.53 -13.69 -1.52
N ASN A 150 -4.85 -14.83 -1.67
CA ASN A 150 -5.34 -15.95 -2.46
C ASN A 150 -6.69 -16.46 -1.95
N GLY A 151 -6.85 -16.59 -0.63
CA GLY A 151 -8.13 -16.96 -0.02
C GLY A 151 -9.22 -15.91 -0.28
N VAL A 152 -8.87 -14.62 -0.16
CA VAL A 152 -9.80 -13.52 -0.48
C VAL A 152 -10.22 -13.55 -1.95
N ALA A 153 -9.29 -13.82 -2.87
CA ALA A 153 -9.58 -13.93 -4.30
C ALA A 153 -10.56 -15.08 -4.60
N MET A 154 -10.35 -16.23 -3.96
CA MET A 154 -11.29 -17.37 -4.09
C MET A 154 -12.69 -17.05 -3.58
N ALA A 155 -12.80 -16.21 -2.53
CA ALA A 155 -14.07 -15.78 -1.95
C ALA A 155 -14.75 -14.64 -2.74
N ASN A 156 -14.05 -13.97 -3.66
CA ASN A 156 -14.54 -12.83 -4.44
C ASN A 156 -14.39 -13.06 -5.94
N PRO A 157 -15.08 -14.03 -6.53
CA PRO A 157 -14.96 -14.33 -7.96
C PRO A 157 -15.27 -13.10 -8.82
N GLY A 158 -14.45 -12.87 -9.84
CA GLY A 158 -14.61 -11.74 -10.77
C GLY A 158 -14.06 -10.40 -10.27
N LYS A 159 -13.44 -10.35 -9.07
CA LYS A 159 -12.79 -9.15 -8.56
C LYS A 159 -11.28 -9.37 -8.40
N SER A 160 -10.50 -8.36 -8.74
CA SER A 160 -9.07 -8.34 -8.45
C SER A 160 -8.80 -7.98 -6.99
N ILE A 161 -7.75 -8.58 -6.43
CA ILE A 161 -7.25 -8.29 -5.09
C ILE A 161 -5.93 -7.55 -5.23
N ILE A 162 -5.76 -6.45 -4.52
CA ILE A 162 -4.53 -5.65 -4.51
C ILE A 162 -3.71 -6.03 -3.29
N LEU A 163 -2.47 -6.42 -3.52
CA LEU A 163 -1.47 -6.69 -2.49
C LEU A 163 -0.27 -5.78 -2.71
N LEU A 164 0.00 -4.92 -1.75
CA LEU A 164 1.21 -4.12 -1.70
C LEU A 164 2.33 -5.00 -1.12
N GLY A 165 3.24 -5.43 -1.97
CA GLY A 165 4.41 -6.23 -1.64
C GLY A 165 5.65 -5.38 -1.42
N SER A 166 6.74 -6.00 -1.00
CA SER A 166 8.07 -5.41 -0.91
C SER A 166 9.13 -6.43 -1.37
N ASP A 167 10.29 -5.96 -1.79
CA ASP A 167 11.42 -6.82 -2.12
C ASP A 167 11.76 -7.79 -0.97
N GLY A 168 11.80 -7.31 0.28
CA GLY A 168 12.03 -8.14 1.44
C GLY A 168 10.95 -9.20 1.67
N SER A 169 9.68 -8.89 1.43
CA SER A 169 8.60 -9.88 1.60
C SER A 169 8.67 -10.99 0.55
N GLN A 170 9.16 -10.68 -0.64
CA GLN A 170 9.32 -11.66 -1.72
C GLN A 170 10.45 -12.68 -1.48
N MET A 171 11.27 -12.48 -0.46
CA MET A 171 12.31 -13.43 -0.04
C MET A 171 11.77 -14.52 0.90
N GLU A 172 10.55 -14.36 1.40
CA GLU A 172 9.91 -15.33 2.29
C GLU A 172 9.38 -16.56 1.53
N GLY A 173 9.54 -17.72 2.13
CA GLY A 173 9.16 -19.01 1.50
C GLY A 173 7.67 -19.12 1.19
N ASP A 174 6.81 -18.61 2.08
CA ASP A 174 5.35 -18.65 1.91
C ASP A 174 4.90 -17.90 0.64
N ASN A 175 5.62 -16.86 0.23
CA ASN A 175 5.32 -16.13 -1.01
C ASN A 175 5.55 -16.98 -2.25
N ALA A 176 6.59 -17.82 -2.25
CA ALA A 176 6.82 -18.76 -3.34
C ALA A 176 5.68 -19.80 -3.46
N GLU A 177 5.14 -20.25 -2.33
CA GLU A 177 3.99 -21.16 -2.30
C GLU A 177 2.72 -20.46 -2.73
N ALA A 178 2.49 -19.24 -2.24
CA ALA A 178 1.35 -18.43 -2.60
C ALA A 178 1.33 -18.08 -4.11
N ALA A 179 2.49 -17.73 -4.68
CA ALA A 179 2.64 -17.48 -6.12
C ALA A 179 2.25 -18.71 -6.96
N ARG A 180 2.76 -19.90 -6.60
CA ARG A 180 2.41 -21.16 -7.30
C ARG A 180 0.92 -21.47 -7.21
N LEU A 181 0.30 -21.25 -6.05
CA LEU A 181 -1.15 -21.42 -5.87
C LEU A 181 -1.94 -20.42 -6.73
N ALA A 182 -1.54 -19.14 -6.71
CA ALA A 182 -2.18 -18.09 -7.50
C ALA A 182 -2.17 -18.44 -9.00
N VAL A 183 -1.01 -18.88 -9.54
CA VAL A 183 -0.89 -19.31 -10.93
C VAL A 183 -1.72 -20.56 -11.21
N GLY A 184 -1.58 -21.60 -10.38
CA GLY A 184 -2.29 -22.87 -10.57
C GLY A 184 -3.81 -22.76 -10.49
N LYS A 185 -4.33 -21.75 -9.78
CA LYS A 185 -5.77 -21.46 -9.65
C LYS A 185 -6.22 -20.24 -10.46
N GLN A 186 -5.31 -19.60 -11.21
CA GLN A 186 -5.59 -18.39 -11.98
C GLN A 186 -6.26 -17.29 -11.14
N LEU A 187 -5.76 -17.07 -9.92
CA LEU A 187 -6.34 -16.11 -8.98
C LEU A 187 -5.99 -14.68 -9.41
N PRO A 188 -6.96 -13.76 -9.40
CA PRO A 188 -6.78 -12.38 -9.82
C PRO A 188 -6.13 -11.52 -8.71
N VAL A 189 -5.01 -11.96 -8.14
CA VAL A 189 -4.21 -11.18 -7.19
C VAL A 189 -3.20 -10.36 -7.97
N LYS A 190 -3.20 -9.05 -7.76
CA LYS A 190 -2.25 -8.09 -8.31
C LYS A 190 -1.28 -7.69 -7.22
N VAL A 191 -0.04 -8.14 -7.35
CA VAL A 191 1.03 -7.81 -6.40
C VAL A 191 1.81 -6.64 -6.95
N LEU A 192 1.84 -5.55 -6.21
CA LEU A 192 2.59 -4.33 -6.51
C LEU A 192 3.79 -4.32 -5.58
N VAL A 193 4.95 -4.61 -6.11
CA VAL A 193 6.17 -4.73 -5.31
C VAL A 193 6.95 -3.43 -5.37
N ASP A 194 7.17 -2.84 -4.20
CA ASP A 194 8.15 -1.78 -4.02
C ASP A 194 9.54 -2.43 -3.98
N ASP A 195 10.22 -2.38 -5.13
CA ASP A 195 11.56 -2.96 -5.35
C ASP A 195 12.64 -1.87 -5.19
N ASN A 196 12.72 -1.32 -4.01
CA ASN A 196 13.58 -0.19 -3.67
C ASN A 196 15.00 -0.59 -3.23
N ASN A 197 15.32 -1.88 -3.24
CA ASN A 197 16.62 -2.42 -2.82
C ASN A 197 16.97 -2.09 -1.36
N VAL A 198 15.97 -1.98 -0.47
CA VAL A 198 16.18 -1.67 0.95
C VAL A 198 15.39 -2.61 1.83
N THR A 199 16.09 -3.40 2.63
CA THR A 199 15.52 -4.22 3.70
C THR A 199 16.16 -3.88 5.04
N ILE A 200 15.60 -4.39 6.13
CA ILE A 200 16.22 -4.22 7.46
C ILE A 200 17.62 -4.83 7.55
N ALA A 201 17.93 -5.82 6.70
CA ALA A 201 19.24 -6.48 6.65
C ALA A 201 20.27 -5.74 5.77
N GLY A 202 19.85 -4.74 5.01
CA GLY A 202 20.69 -4.00 4.06
C GLY A 202 20.11 -3.99 2.65
N HIS A 203 20.98 -4.00 1.65
CA HIS A 203 20.59 -3.92 0.25
C HIS A 203 20.58 -5.30 -0.40
N PRO A 204 19.44 -5.83 -0.84
CA PRO A 204 19.35 -7.16 -1.50
C PRO A 204 20.38 -7.40 -2.59
N GLN A 205 20.66 -6.41 -3.41
CA GLN A 205 21.66 -6.54 -4.48
C GLN A 205 23.08 -6.83 -3.98
N GLU A 206 23.40 -6.52 -2.71
CA GLU A 206 24.71 -6.77 -2.12
C GLU A 206 24.86 -8.19 -1.56
N TYR A 207 23.77 -8.73 -0.96
CA TYR A 207 23.83 -10.05 -0.30
C TYR A 207 23.12 -11.17 -1.09
N MET A 208 22.33 -10.82 -2.11
CA MET A 208 21.69 -11.77 -3.02
C MET A 208 22.15 -11.52 -4.47
N VAL A 209 23.45 -11.60 -4.70
CA VAL A 209 24.04 -11.33 -6.01
C VAL A 209 23.43 -12.23 -7.08
N GLY A 210 22.88 -11.62 -8.13
CA GLY A 210 22.24 -12.34 -9.24
C GLY A 210 20.77 -12.70 -8.99
N TYR A 211 20.19 -12.35 -7.83
CA TYR A 211 18.75 -12.45 -7.63
C TYR A 211 18.04 -11.37 -8.46
N ASP A 212 17.00 -11.78 -9.16
CA ASP A 212 16.13 -10.93 -9.96
C ASP A 212 14.69 -11.29 -9.62
N LEU A 213 13.99 -10.33 -9.01
CA LEU A 213 12.62 -10.53 -8.54
C LEU A 213 11.66 -10.76 -9.69
N SER A 214 11.71 -9.93 -10.73
CA SER A 214 10.84 -10.06 -11.91
C SER A 214 11.03 -11.41 -12.59
N ARG A 215 12.28 -11.84 -12.78
CA ARG A 215 12.61 -13.15 -13.33
C ARG A 215 12.11 -14.29 -12.45
N THR A 216 12.22 -14.15 -11.13
CA THR A 216 11.74 -15.17 -10.18
C THR A 216 10.23 -15.32 -10.27
N LEU A 217 9.49 -14.23 -10.24
CA LEU A 217 8.04 -14.24 -10.34
C LEU A 217 7.55 -14.73 -11.70
N SER A 218 8.21 -14.31 -12.78
CA SER A 218 7.95 -14.84 -14.14
C SER A 218 8.20 -16.36 -14.21
N GLY A 219 9.22 -16.85 -13.50
CA GLY A 219 9.54 -18.28 -13.40
C GLY A 219 8.44 -19.13 -12.76
N TYR A 220 7.59 -18.54 -11.92
CA TYR A 220 6.37 -19.18 -11.41
C TYR A 220 5.20 -19.15 -12.42
N GLY A 221 5.32 -18.43 -13.52
CA GLY A 221 4.29 -18.27 -14.54
C GLY A 221 3.42 -17.02 -14.36
N LEU A 222 3.87 -16.06 -13.55
CA LEU A 222 3.22 -14.76 -13.42
C LEU A 222 3.59 -13.84 -14.58
N PHE A 223 2.66 -13.00 -15.01
CA PHE A 223 3.00 -11.84 -15.82
C PHE A 223 3.66 -10.79 -14.91
N THR A 224 4.82 -10.31 -15.31
CA THR A 224 5.58 -9.29 -14.56
C THR A 224 5.89 -8.11 -15.44
N GLU A 225 5.82 -6.92 -14.85
CA GLU A 225 6.19 -5.66 -15.50
C GLU A 225 6.96 -4.81 -14.49
N THR A 226 8.01 -4.15 -14.94
CA THR A 226 8.78 -3.21 -14.12
C THR A 226 8.56 -1.82 -14.66
N VAL A 227 8.13 -0.92 -13.80
CA VAL A 227 7.86 0.48 -14.15
C VAL A 227 8.57 1.41 -13.16
N MET A 228 8.80 2.64 -13.58
CA MET A 228 9.27 3.69 -12.68
C MET A 228 8.07 4.22 -11.90
N GLY A 229 8.11 4.15 -10.57
CA GLY A 229 6.99 4.51 -9.69
C GLY A 229 6.55 5.97 -9.77
N GLU A 230 7.37 6.85 -10.35
CA GLU A 230 7.06 8.28 -10.54
C GLU A 230 6.54 8.61 -11.96
N ASP A 231 6.50 7.65 -12.88
CA ASP A 231 5.98 7.85 -14.23
C ASP A 231 4.47 7.59 -14.27
N LEU A 232 3.69 8.68 -14.32
CA LEU A 232 2.22 8.70 -14.25
C LEU A 232 1.58 8.75 -15.64
#